data_a5e02b6fc6ce999feb0f5074cce0d75a
#
_entry.id   a5e02b6fc6ce999feb0f5074cce0d75a
#
_cell.length_a   1.000
_cell.length_b   1.000
_cell.length_c   1.000
_cell.angle_alpha   90.00
_cell.angle_beta   90.00
_cell.angle_gamma   90.00
#
_symmetry.space_group_name_H-M   'P 1'
#
loop_
_entity.id
_entity.type
_entity.pdbx_description
1 polymer ?
#
loop_
_entity_poly.entity_id
_entity_poly.type
_entity_poly.pdbx_seq_one_letter_code
_entity_poly.pdbx_strand_id
1 'polypeptide(L)'
;QSLVPTIAMLPFNLLNSKQMIGNRLARMAGINDPKAKEAIKTQSDHLYDAISDGILRSGKRDKVNIASNFMGGDIKMTKLVRSTNDNQLGLIQAVAGTAVMWLLFSVVGVGMSILDEKHEGTLTRLLYTPTNPVNILFSKMISANVISILQLLIMFLFASLAFGLEIYSNLGGMLINIIATAFACSSFGILLASLAKNRSQVQGLSILIILVMSAIGGSMIPLIFMPSFMQKIAVVSVNYWSIQGFYDIFWRNFSIFNPTFISRISVLILIGIILNILAVIMFKKNILKLT
;
A
#
# COMPACT_ATOMS: atom_id res chain seq x y z
N GLN A 1 -4.66 -26.66 25.49
CA GLN A 1 -4.75 -28.15 25.43
C GLN A 1 -4.91 -28.72 24.01
N SER A 2 -4.54 -28.04 22.91
CA SER A 2 -4.74 -28.51 21.52
C SER A 2 -3.49 -28.54 20.64
N LEU A 3 -2.28 -28.32 21.15
CA LEU A 3 -1.06 -28.34 20.35
C LEU A 3 -0.25 -29.63 20.37
N VAL A 4 -0.54 -30.54 21.29
CA VAL A 4 0.19 -31.81 21.46
C VAL A 4 -0.06 -32.83 20.34
N PRO A 5 -1.26 -32.98 19.74
CA PRO A 5 -1.45 -33.94 18.66
C PRO A 5 -0.84 -33.51 17.33
N THR A 6 -0.62 -32.20 17.10
CA THR A 6 -0.05 -31.70 15.85
C THR A 6 1.45 -32.00 15.74
N ILE A 7 2.16 -31.99 16.86
CA ILE A 7 3.60 -32.26 16.91
C ILE A 7 3.93 -33.75 16.72
N ALA A 8 3.04 -34.62 17.18
CA ALA A 8 3.20 -36.08 17.05
C ALA A 8 2.98 -36.60 15.61
N MET A 9 2.26 -35.85 14.76
CA MET A 9 2.01 -36.21 13.35
C MET A 9 3.11 -35.72 12.37
N LEU A 10 3.98 -34.80 12.79
CA LEU A 10 5.04 -34.24 11.96
C LEU A 10 6.03 -35.30 11.43
N PRO A 11 6.56 -36.24 12.21
CA PRO A 11 7.52 -37.23 11.70
C PRO A 11 6.91 -38.20 10.68
N PHE A 12 5.63 -38.56 10.79
CA PHE A 12 4.96 -39.47 9.86
C PHE A 12 4.70 -38.82 8.49
N ASN A 13 4.28 -37.57 8.48
CA ASN A 13 4.11 -36.81 7.23
C ASN A 13 5.44 -36.50 6.55
N LEU A 14 6.50 -36.30 7.32
CA LEU A 14 7.85 -36.07 6.82
C LEU A 14 8.43 -37.31 6.13
N LEU A 15 8.27 -38.50 6.70
CA LEU A 15 8.71 -39.78 6.11
C LEU A 15 8.00 -40.12 4.80
N ASN A 16 6.69 -39.88 4.72
CA ASN A 16 5.93 -40.10 3.49
C ASN A 16 6.27 -39.08 2.37
N SER A 17 6.57 -37.85 2.73
CA SER A 17 7.01 -36.86 1.76
C SER A 17 8.42 -37.16 1.21
N LYS A 18 9.32 -37.69 2.01
CA LYS A 18 10.67 -38.10 1.64
C LYS A 18 10.65 -39.14 0.49
N GLN A 19 9.88 -40.21 0.64
CA GLN A 19 9.74 -41.24 -0.40
C GLN A 19 9.04 -40.76 -1.67
N MET A 20 8.04 -39.86 -1.52
CA MET A 20 7.34 -39.31 -2.67
C MET A 20 8.19 -38.37 -3.53
N ILE A 21 9.08 -37.60 -2.92
CA ILE A 21 9.97 -36.68 -3.65
C ILE A 21 11.00 -37.45 -4.49
N GLY A 22 11.68 -38.44 -3.92
CA GLY A 22 12.66 -39.27 -4.64
C GLY A 22 12.04 -39.99 -5.84
N ASN A 23 10.85 -40.57 -5.67
CA ASN A 23 10.12 -41.26 -6.74
C ASN A 23 9.58 -40.31 -7.83
N ARG A 24 9.20 -39.07 -7.50
CA ARG A 24 8.78 -38.08 -8.48
C ARG A 24 9.96 -37.54 -9.29
N LEU A 25 11.10 -37.26 -8.66
CA LEU A 25 12.30 -36.81 -9.33
C LEU A 25 12.82 -37.87 -10.32
N ALA A 26 12.85 -39.15 -9.94
CA ALA A 26 13.23 -40.23 -10.84
C ALA A 26 12.30 -40.39 -12.04
N ARG A 27 10.99 -40.17 -11.89
CA ARG A 27 10.01 -40.20 -13.00
C ARG A 27 10.16 -38.98 -13.91
N MET A 28 10.37 -37.76 -13.36
CA MET A 28 10.53 -36.54 -14.16
C MET A 28 11.83 -36.54 -14.97
N ALA A 29 12.88 -37.19 -14.49
CA ALA A 29 14.14 -37.33 -15.19
C ALA A 29 14.16 -38.42 -16.28
N GLY A 30 13.08 -39.21 -16.42
CA GLY A 30 12.97 -40.27 -17.43
C GLY A 30 14.00 -41.39 -17.30
N ILE A 31 14.58 -41.55 -16.12
CA ILE A 31 15.70 -42.49 -15.85
C ILE A 31 15.14 -43.87 -15.53
N ASN A 32 15.41 -44.84 -16.43
CA ASN A 32 14.98 -46.22 -16.26
C ASN A 32 16.07 -47.15 -15.64
N ASP A 33 17.29 -46.67 -15.50
CA ASP A 33 18.39 -47.44 -14.93
C ASP A 33 18.23 -47.59 -13.40
N PRO A 34 18.22 -48.83 -12.84
CA PRO A 34 18.03 -49.06 -11.43
C PRO A 34 19.13 -48.45 -10.55
N LYS A 35 20.38 -48.42 -11.02
CA LYS A 35 21.52 -47.81 -10.29
C LYS A 35 21.39 -46.28 -10.21
N ALA A 36 20.91 -45.65 -11.28
CA ALA A 36 20.69 -44.21 -11.30
C ALA A 36 19.49 -43.81 -10.43
N LYS A 37 18.44 -44.65 -10.38
CA LYS A 37 17.30 -44.42 -9.45
C LYS A 37 17.72 -44.48 -7.99
N GLU A 38 18.58 -45.38 -7.65
CA GLU A 38 19.08 -45.55 -6.27
C GLU A 38 20.01 -44.39 -5.87
N ALA A 39 20.85 -43.91 -6.77
CA ALA A 39 21.70 -42.73 -6.56
C ALA A 39 20.83 -41.45 -6.34
N ILE A 40 19.81 -41.24 -7.15
CA ILE A 40 18.87 -40.11 -7.00
C ILE A 40 18.10 -40.19 -5.68
N LYS A 41 17.70 -41.40 -5.29
CA LYS A 41 16.98 -41.61 -4.02
C LYS A 41 17.92 -41.31 -2.84
N THR A 42 19.12 -41.79 -2.83
CA THR A 42 20.13 -41.54 -1.79
C THR A 42 20.43 -40.05 -1.67
N GLN A 43 20.59 -39.37 -2.81
CA GLN A 43 20.88 -37.95 -2.85
C GLN A 43 19.68 -37.10 -2.39
N SER A 44 18.43 -37.49 -2.74
CA SER A 44 17.20 -36.83 -2.24
C SER A 44 17.02 -37.03 -0.75
N ASP A 45 17.41 -38.20 -0.21
CA ASP A 45 17.35 -38.51 1.20
C ASP A 45 18.32 -37.66 2.03
N HIS A 46 19.58 -37.54 1.56
CA HIS A 46 20.56 -36.64 2.18
C HIS A 46 20.11 -35.17 2.18
N LEU A 47 19.48 -34.74 1.10
CA LEU A 47 18.98 -33.39 0.96
C LEU A 47 17.84 -33.13 1.93
N TYR A 48 16.93 -34.08 2.05
CA TYR A 48 15.82 -33.99 2.96
C TYR A 48 16.28 -33.95 4.42
N ASP A 49 17.26 -34.79 4.79
CA ASP A 49 17.82 -34.81 6.13
C ASP A 49 18.55 -33.49 6.45
N ALA A 50 19.30 -32.93 5.48
CA ALA A 50 19.95 -31.63 5.64
C ALA A 50 18.95 -30.47 5.82
N ILE A 51 17.84 -30.51 5.08
CA ILE A 51 16.75 -29.51 5.22
C ILE A 51 16.02 -29.67 6.56
N SER A 52 15.67 -30.91 6.95
CA SER A 52 14.97 -31.18 8.20
C SER A 52 15.82 -30.80 9.42
N ASP A 53 17.12 -31.14 9.40
CA ASP A 53 18.07 -30.77 10.45
C ASP A 53 18.26 -29.25 10.50
N GLY A 54 18.30 -28.59 9.35
CA GLY A 54 18.34 -27.13 9.25
C GLY A 54 17.11 -26.47 9.85
N ILE A 55 15.90 -27.00 9.60
CA ILE A 55 14.65 -26.49 10.17
C ILE A 55 14.58 -26.76 11.68
N LEU A 56 14.96 -27.95 12.13
CA LEU A 56 14.92 -28.31 13.54
C LEU A 56 15.97 -27.57 14.40
N ARG A 57 17.13 -27.27 13.82
CA ARG A 57 18.18 -26.45 14.48
C ARG A 57 17.93 -24.94 14.39
N SER A 58 17.06 -24.48 13.50
CA SER A 58 16.73 -23.05 13.31
C SER A 58 15.90 -22.43 14.44
N GLY A 59 15.65 -23.16 15.52
CA GLY A 59 15.22 -22.57 16.80
C GLY A 59 16.27 -21.65 17.44
N LYS A 60 17.51 -21.64 16.91
CA LYS A 60 18.57 -20.66 17.21
C LYS A 60 19.11 -20.11 15.89
N ARG A 61 18.93 -18.83 15.72
CA ARG A 61 19.33 -17.96 14.62
C ARG A 61 20.75 -18.23 14.09
N ASP A 62 20.91 -19.18 13.19
CA ASP A 62 22.10 -19.24 12.34
C ASP A 62 21.70 -19.65 10.93
N LYS A 63 22.15 -18.85 9.98
CA LYS A 63 21.82 -18.90 8.56
C LYS A 63 22.33 -20.20 7.94
N VAL A 64 21.42 -21.10 7.59
CA VAL A 64 21.77 -22.32 6.86
C VAL A 64 22.03 -21.95 5.40
N ASN A 65 23.29 -22.06 4.98
CA ASN A 65 23.73 -21.94 3.59
C ASN A 65 23.37 -23.21 2.81
N ILE A 66 22.07 -23.41 2.51
CA ILE A 66 21.59 -24.60 1.80
C ILE A 66 22.05 -24.60 0.33
N ALA A 67 22.22 -23.42 -0.27
CA ALA A 67 22.58 -23.30 -1.68
C ALA A 67 24.05 -23.63 -1.98
N SER A 68 24.98 -23.40 -1.05
CA SER A 68 26.40 -23.66 -1.26
C SER A 68 26.75 -25.13 -1.35
N ASN A 69 25.99 -26.01 -0.66
CA ASN A 69 26.22 -27.45 -0.70
C ASN A 69 25.65 -28.13 -1.96
N PHE A 70 24.77 -27.44 -2.70
CA PHE A 70 24.05 -28.05 -3.83
C PHE A 70 24.76 -27.87 -5.19
N MET A 71 25.54 -26.81 -5.36
CA MET A 71 26.13 -26.46 -6.67
C MET A 71 27.67 -26.48 -6.72
N GLY A 72 28.36 -26.97 -5.69
CA GLY A 72 29.82 -27.11 -5.71
C GLY A 72 30.59 -25.83 -6.02
N GLY A 73 29.94 -24.68 -5.92
CA GLY A 73 30.53 -23.37 -6.14
C GLY A 73 30.19 -22.44 -4.97
N ASP A 74 31.19 -21.66 -4.57
CA ASP A 74 31.00 -20.54 -3.62
C ASP A 74 30.07 -19.50 -4.24
N ILE A 75 28.78 -19.78 -4.20
CA ILE A 75 27.77 -18.75 -4.51
C ILE A 75 27.78 -17.80 -3.33
N LYS A 76 28.63 -16.80 -3.42
CA LYS A 76 28.58 -15.62 -2.58
C LYS A 76 27.21 -14.97 -2.83
N MET A 77 26.22 -15.38 -2.07
CA MET A 77 24.95 -14.65 -2.01
C MET A 77 25.26 -13.27 -1.43
N THR A 78 25.77 -12.40 -2.28
CA THR A 78 25.85 -11.00 -1.98
C THR A 78 24.41 -10.59 -1.76
N LYS A 79 24.06 -10.22 -0.52
CA LYS A 79 22.78 -9.59 -0.21
C LYS A 79 22.65 -8.37 -1.10
N LEU A 80 22.05 -8.53 -2.28
CA LEU A 80 21.69 -7.42 -3.18
C LEU A 80 20.60 -6.54 -2.56
N VAL A 81 19.93 -7.05 -1.55
CA VAL A 81 19.09 -6.24 -0.67
C VAL A 81 19.88 -6.03 0.62
N ARG A 82 20.40 -4.84 0.80
CA ARG A 82 20.89 -4.37 2.09
C ARG A 82 19.73 -4.66 3.06
N SER A 83 19.96 -5.57 4.01
CA SER A 83 18.99 -5.96 5.04
C SER A 83 18.80 -4.78 6.00
N THR A 84 18.22 -3.73 5.47
CA THR A 84 17.64 -2.68 6.27
C THR A 84 16.20 -3.12 6.44
N ASN A 85 15.98 -3.88 7.51
CA ASN A 85 14.69 -4.19 8.11
C ASN A 85 13.53 -4.43 7.12
N ASP A 86 13.29 -5.68 6.71
CA ASP A 86 12.02 -6.09 6.07
C ASP A 86 10.81 -5.66 6.92
N ASN A 87 11.01 -5.56 8.25
CA ASN A 87 10.04 -5.01 9.19
C ASN A 87 9.72 -3.53 8.94
N GLN A 88 10.70 -2.71 8.52
CA GLN A 88 10.45 -1.28 8.24
C GLN A 88 9.63 -1.10 6.97
N LEU A 89 9.84 -1.91 5.94
CA LEU A 89 9.07 -1.83 4.70
C LEU A 89 7.59 -2.14 4.95
N GLY A 90 7.31 -3.18 5.73
CA GLY A 90 5.96 -3.52 6.15
C GLY A 90 5.32 -2.42 7.00
N LEU A 91 6.09 -1.80 7.90
CA LEU A 91 5.63 -0.69 8.72
C LEU A 91 5.31 0.55 7.89
N ILE A 92 6.20 0.96 6.98
CA ILE A 92 5.99 2.10 6.08
C ILE A 92 4.72 1.87 5.24
N GLN A 93 4.56 0.66 4.70
CA GLN A 93 3.37 0.28 3.94
C GLN A 93 2.10 0.37 4.78
N ALA A 94 2.10 -0.20 5.97
CA ALA A 94 0.94 -0.19 6.85
C ALA A 94 0.56 1.25 7.23
N VAL A 95 1.54 2.07 7.63
CA VAL A 95 1.30 3.46 8.03
C VAL A 95 0.84 4.30 6.84
N ALA A 96 1.60 4.32 5.73
CA ALA A 96 1.27 5.13 4.57
C ALA A 96 -0.05 4.67 3.91
N GLY A 97 -0.26 3.37 3.76
CA GLY A 97 -1.47 2.82 3.16
C GLY A 97 -2.72 3.14 3.96
N THR A 98 -2.70 2.89 5.28
CA THR A 98 -3.84 3.20 6.16
C THR A 98 -4.06 4.70 6.28
N ALA A 99 -2.99 5.51 6.41
CA ALA A 99 -3.10 6.96 6.51
C ALA A 99 -3.80 7.55 5.28
N VAL A 100 -3.40 7.18 4.06
CA VAL A 100 -4.01 7.68 2.82
C VAL A 100 -5.45 7.19 2.66
N MET A 101 -5.74 5.93 3.00
CA MET A 101 -7.09 5.38 2.95
C MET A 101 -8.05 6.14 3.90
N TRP A 102 -7.67 6.30 5.17
CA TRP A 102 -8.48 7.02 6.15
C TRP A 102 -8.58 8.51 5.82
N LEU A 103 -7.53 9.09 5.23
CA LEU A 103 -7.58 10.45 4.74
C LEU A 103 -8.69 10.65 3.70
N LEU A 104 -8.78 9.74 2.72
CA LEU A 104 -9.82 9.81 1.70
C LEU A 104 -11.24 9.76 2.30
N PHE A 105 -11.48 8.90 3.30
CA PHE A 105 -12.76 8.89 4.01
C PHE A 105 -13.03 10.20 4.76
N SER A 106 -12.04 10.74 5.44
CA SER A 106 -12.14 12.00 6.18
C SER A 106 -12.50 13.17 5.27
N VAL A 107 -11.82 13.29 4.13
CA VAL A 107 -12.01 14.41 3.19
C VAL A 107 -13.39 14.38 2.53
N VAL A 108 -13.92 13.19 2.26
CA VAL A 108 -15.30 13.05 1.77
C VAL A 108 -16.28 13.59 2.78
N GLY A 109 -16.04 13.39 4.09
CA GLY A 109 -16.83 13.99 5.16
C GLY A 109 -16.88 15.52 5.09
N VAL A 110 -15.73 16.15 4.84
CA VAL A 110 -15.67 17.61 4.62
C VAL A 110 -16.44 18.02 3.36
N GLY A 111 -16.32 17.23 2.29
CA GLY A 111 -17.10 17.47 1.06
C GLY A 111 -18.62 17.37 1.28
N MET A 112 -19.06 16.39 2.08
CA MET A 112 -20.49 16.22 2.42
C MET A 112 -21.08 17.43 3.13
N SER A 113 -20.30 18.22 3.90
CA SER A 113 -20.80 19.43 4.56
C SER A 113 -21.42 20.44 3.60
N ILE A 114 -20.98 20.47 2.34
CA ILE A 114 -21.57 21.33 1.29
C ILE A 114 -23.03 20.92 1.01
N LEU A 115 -23.30 19.63 0.99
CA LEU A 115 -24.66 19.11 0.75
C LEU A 115 -25.55 19.27 1.98
N ASP A 116 -24.97 19.17 3.18
CA ASP A 116 -25.68 19.47 4.43
C ASP A 116 -26.11 20.94 4.46
N GLU A 117 -25.18 21.87 4.16
CA GLU A 117 -25.48 23.31 4.07
C GLU A 117 -26.53 23.62 2.99
N LYS A 118 -26.54 22.87 1.89
CA LYS A 118 -27.59 22.99 0.87
C LYS A 118 -28.94 22.52 1.39
N HIS A 119 -28.98 21.38 2.07
CA HIS A 119 -30.20 20.79 2.61
C HIS A 119 -30.84 21.69 3.71
N GLU A 120 -29.98 22.28 4.55
CA GLU A 120 -30.41 23.21 5.63
C GLU A 120 -30.76 24.60 5.12
N GLY A 121 -30.55 24.90 3.83
CA GLY A 121 -30.78 26.20 3.23
C GLY A 121 -29.74 27.28 3.57
N THR A 122 -28.70 26.93 4.34
CA THR A 122 -27.60 27.85 4.67
C THR A 122 -26.80 28.21 3.45
N LEU A 123 -26.54 27.26 2.54
CA LEU A 123 -25.89 27.52 1.26
C LEU A 123 -26.68 28.51 0.42
N THR A 124 -28.01 28.41 0.39
CA THR A 124 -28.88 29.32 -0.36
C THR A 124 -28.75 30.74 0.20
N ARG A 125 -28.72 30.91 1.51
CA ARG A 125 -28.52 32.24 2.15
C ARG A 125 -27.13 32.80 1.82
N LEU A 126 -26.09 32.00 1.78
CA LEU A 126 -24.75 32.41 1.35
C LEU A 126 -24.74 32.86 -0.10
N LEU A 127 -25.50 32.24 -0.98
CA LEU A 127 -25.59 32.61 -2.39
C LEU A 127 -26.34 33.95 -2.64
N TYR A 128 -27.14 34.42 -1.70
CA TYR A 128 -27.72 35.75 -1.74
C TYR A 128 -26.75 36.86 -1.31
N THR A 129 -25.63 36.52 -0.71
CA THR A 129 -24.59 37.51 -0.44
C THR A 129 -23.82 37.85 -1.75
N PRO A 130 -23.20 39.04 -1.86
CA PRO A 130 -22.47 39.45 -3.07
C PRO A 130 -21.13 38.71 -3.24
N THR A 131 -21.11 37.42 -2.87
CA THR A 131 -19.93 36.56 -2.98
C THR A 131 -20.06 35.60 -4.15
N ASN A 132 -18.94 35.37 -4.86
CA ASN A 132 -18.93 34.40 -5.95
C ASN A 132 -19.11 32.98 -5.38
N PRO A 133 -20.09 32.18 -5.87
CA PRO A 133 -20.32 30.82 -5.42
C PRO A 133 -19.09 29.91 -5.47
N VAL A 134 -18.17 30.17 -6.39
CA VAL A 134 -16.91 29.44 -6.52
C VAL A 134 -16.00 29.67 -5.31
N ASN A 135 -16.06 30.82 -4.67
CA ASN A 135 -15.27 31.12 -3.47
C ASN A 135 -15.70 30.25 -2.29
N ILE A 136 -17.00 29.90 -2.20
CA ILE A 136 -17.51 28.96 -1.19
C ILE A 136 -16.89 27.60 -1.38
N LEU A 137 -16.78 27.12 -2.63
CA LEU A 137 -16.14 25.85 -2.93
C LEU A 137 -14.64 25.89 -2.60
N PHE A 138 -13.95 26.98 -2.97
CA PHE A 138 -12.52 27.15 -2.66
C PHE A 138 -12.24 27.18 -1.15
N SER A 139 -13.09 27.82 -0.36
CA SER A 139 -12.95 27.81 1.10
C SER A 139 -13.04 26.39 1.68
N LYS A 140 -13.94 25.57 1.16
CA LYS A 140 -14.06 24.14 1.54
C LYS A 140 -12.85 23.32 1.09
N MET A 141 -12.32 23.60 -0.11
CA MET A 141 -11.10 22.96 -0.61
C MET A 141 -9.90 23.27 0.28
N ILE A 142 -9.75 24.53 0.68
CA ILE A 142 -8.68 24.94 1.60
C ILE A 142 -8.85 24.27 2.96
N SER A 143 -10.06 24.29 3.52
CA SER A 143 -10.35 23.64 4.81
C SER A 143 -10.06 22.13 4.75
N ALA A 144 -10.51 21.46 3.69
CA ALA A 144 -10.22 20.04 3.46
C ALA A 144 -8.72 19.77 3.37
N ASN A 145 -7.97 20.65 2.68
CA ASN A 145 -6.52 20.51 2.52
C ASN A 145 -5.79 20.69 3.86
N VAL A 146 -6.14 21.70 4.64
CA VAL A 146 -5.56 21.94 5.98
C VAL A 146 -5.82 20.76 6.91
N ILE A 147 -7.06 20.27 6.96
CA ILE A 147 -7.44 19.10 7.77
C ILE A 147 -6.62 17.87 7.31
N SER A 148 -6.47 17.68 6.01
CA SER A 148 -5.70 16.57 5.43
C SER A 148 -4.23 16.60 5.82
N ILE A 149 -3.60 17.78 5.77
CA ILE A 149 -2.20 17.97 6.17
C ILE A 149 -2.06 17.64 7.65
N LEU A 150 -2.92 18.20 8.50
CA LEU A 150 -2.87 17.95 9.94
C LEU A 150 -3.08 16.47 10.26
N GLN A 151 -4.03 15.81 9.61
CA GLN A 151 -4.30 14.39 9.81
C GLN A 151 -3.09 13.54 9.45
N LEU A 152 -2.46 13.76 8.28
CA LEU A 152 -1.26 13.03 7.88
C LEU A 152 -0.09 13.29 8.82
N LEU A 153 0.13 14.55 9.23
CA LEU A 153 1.18 14.89 10.18
C LEU A 153 1.01 14.14 11.51
N ILE A 154 -0.21 14.15 12.06
CA ILE A 154 -0.52 13.44 13.31
C ILE A 154 -0.30 11.93 13.14
N MET A 155 -0.75 11.33 12.02
CA MET A 155 -0.58 9.90 11.76
C MET A 155 0.90 9.51 11.65
N PHE A 156 1.73 10.27 10.93
CA PHE A 156 3.16 9.97 10.82
C PHE A 156 3.91 10.27 12.12
N LEU A 157 3.54 11.32 12.85
CA LEU A 157 4.10 11.58 14.18
C LEU A 157 3.78 10.44 15.15
N PHE A 158 2.55 9.98 15.17
CA PHE A 158 2.13 8.82 15.97
C PHE A 158 2.90 7.56 15.56
N ALA A 159 3.07 7.31 14.26
CA ALA A 159 3.84 6.18 13.78
C ALA A 159 5.31 6.24 14.20
N SER A 160 5.89 7.43 14.25
CA SER A 160 7.25 7.63 14.76
C SER A 160 7.35 7.30 16.25
N LEU A 161 6.42 7.81 17.05
CA LEU A 161 6.45 7.64 18.52
C LEU A 161 6.08 6.21 18.95
N ALA A 162 5.06 5.60 18.29
CA ALA A 162 4.54 4.30 18.70
C ALA A 162 5.31 3.12 18.09
N PHE A 163 5.80 3.26 16.87
CA PHE A 163 6.42 2.16 16.09
C PHE A 163 7.89 2.43 15.73
N GLY A 164 8.45 3.59 16.14
CA GLY A 164 9.85 3.93 15.87
C GLY A 164 10.13 4.21 14.39
N LEU A 165 9.16 4.70 13.62
CA LEU A 165 9.38 5.11 12.24
C LEU A 165 10.33 6.32 12.20
N GLU A 166 11.43 6.21 11.48
CA GLU A 166 12.45 7.26 11.37
C GLU A 166 11.99 8.38 10.44
N ILE A 167 11.11 9.28 10.93
CA ILE A 167 10.61 10.42 10.14
C ILE A 167 11.61 11.56 10.03
N TYR A 168 12.57 11.64 10.97
CA TYR A 168 13.53 12.75 11.05
C TYR A 168 14.62 12.70 9.99
N SER A 169 14.84 11.55 9.35
CA SER A 169 15.87 11.37 8.34
C SER A 169 15.65 12.24 7.09
N ASN A 170 14.40 12.52 6.73
CA ASN A 170 14.04 13.32 5.57
C ASN A 170 12.72 14.08 5.76
N LEU A 171 12.69 14.96 6.78
CA LEU A 171 11.50 15.76 7.11
C LEU A 171 11.01 16.62 5.94
N GLY A 172 11.91 17.21 5.16
CA GLY A 172 11.54 18.04 4.03
C GLY A 172 10.80 17.25 2.95
N GLY A 173 11.32 16.09 2.59
CA GLY A 173 10.65 15.19 1.63
C GLY A 173 9.28 14.71 2.15
N MET A 174 9.21 14.35 3.44
CA MET A 174 7.95 13.96 4.08
C MET A 174 6.90 15.07 3.99
N LEU A 175 7.25 16.30 4.35
CA LEU A 175 6.32 17.44 4.30
C LEU A 175 5.84 17.72 2.89
N ILE A 176 6.74 17.71 1.89
CA ILE A 176 6.36 17.90 0.48
C ILE A 176 5.38 16.81 0.03
N ASN A 177 5.65 15.53 0.36
CA ASN A 177 4.75 14.45 -0.02
C ASN A 177 3.40 14.53 0.72
N ILE A 178 3.38 14.93 2.00
CA ILE A 178 2.16 15.17 2.76
C ILE A 178 1.31 16.25 2.10
N ILE A 179 1.91 17.39 1.74
CA ILE A 179 1.19 18.51 1.10
C ILE A 179 0.62 18.09 -0.26
N ALA A 180 1.41 17.42 -1.09
CA ALA A 180 0.95 16.94 -2.39
C ALA A 180 -0.16 15.89 -2.27
N THR A 181 -0.03 14.94 -1.34
CA THR A 181 -1.05 13.92 -1.05
C THR A 181 -2.32 14.56 -0.52
N ALA A 182 -2.22 15.48 0.44
CA ALA A 182 -3.36 16.20 1.00
C ALA A 182 -4.11 16.97 -0.09
N PHE A 183 -3.39 17.64 -0.98
CA PHE A 183 -3.96 18.38 -2.10
C PHE A 183 -4.72 17.46 -3.07
N ALA A 184 -4.13 16.33 -3.47
CA ALA A 184 -4.78 15.38 -4.38
C ALA A 184 -6.00 14.70 -3.73
N CYS A 185 -5.90 14.28 -2.46
CA CYS A 185 -6.99 13.63 -1.74
C CYS A 185 -8.14 14.60 -1.44
N SER A 186 -7.85 15.84 -1.02
CA SER A 186 -8.87 16.87 -0.78
C SER A 186 -9.64 17.18 -2.05
N SER A 187 -8.95 17.33 -3.19
CA SER A 187 -9.57 17.54 -4.49
C SER A 187 -10.51 16.40 -4.87
N PHE A 188 -10.08 15.15 -4.61
CA PHE A 188 -10.90 13.97 -4.86
C PHE A 188 -12.16 13.92 -3.99
N GLY A 189 -12.06 14.20 -2.69
CA GLY A 189 -13.21 14.23 -1.79
C GLY A 189 -14.25 15.29 -2.17
N ILE A 190 -13.81 16.50 -2.53
CA ILE A 190 -14.69 17.58 -2.98
C ILE A 190 -15.32 17.24 -4.35
N LEU A 191 -14.59 16.58 -5.25
CA LEU A 191 -15.16 16.11 -6.52
C LEU A 191 -16.29 15.12 -6.27
N LEU A 192 -16.10 14.12 -5.40
CA LEU A 192 -17.17 13.15 -5.07
C LEU A 192 -18.41 13.84 -4.50
N ALA A 193 -18.23 14.80 -3.62
CA ALA A 193 -19.35 15.59 -3.09
C ALA A 193 -20.05 16.41 -4.19
N SER A 194 -19.32 16.94 -5.16
CA SER A 194 -19.85 17.74 -6.26
C SER A 194 -20.63 16.91 -7.30
N LEU A 195 -20.36 15.59 -7.37
CA LEU A 195 -21.06 14.67 -8.29
C LEU A 195 -22.42 14.22 -7.76
N ALA A 196 -22.60 14.18 -6.47
CA ALA A 196 -23.80 13.63 -5.84
C ALA A 196 -24.86 14.69 -5.57
N LYS A 197 -26.12 14.26 -5.48
CA LYS A 197 -27.28 15.12 -5.20
C LYS A 197 -27.64 15.18 -3.72
N ASN A 198 -27.28 14.16 -2.96
CA ASN A 198 -27.58 14.08 -1.53
C ASN A 198 -26.46 13.36 -0.77
N ARG A 199 -26.47 13.51 0.56
CA ARG A 199 -25.46 12.94 1.46
C ARG A 199 -25.34 11.42 1.36
N SER A 200 -26.45 10.69 1.33
CA SER A 200 -26.46 9.23 1.25
C SER A 200 -25.81 8.72 -0.03
N GLN A 201 -26.03 9.43 -1.15
CA GLN A 201 -25.39 9.10 -2.42
C GLN A 201 -23.89 9.32 -2.39
N VAL A 202 -23.40 10.44 -1.81
CA VAL A 202 -21.95 10.66 -1.62
C VAL A 202 -21.38 9.54 -0.79
N GLN A 203 -21.99 9.23 0.34
CA GLN A 203 -21.50 8.22 1.27
C GLN A 203 -21.37 6.85 0.60
N GLY A 204 -22.41 6.38 -0.08
CA GLY A 204 -22.40 5.08 -0.76
C GLY A 204 -21.36 5.01 -1.89
N LEU A 205 -21.33 6.03 -2.76
CA LEU A 205 -20.34 6.10 -3.85
C LEU A 205 -18.91 6.17 -3.32
N SER A 206 -18.69 6.98 -2.28
CA SER A 206 -17.35 7.18 -1.72
C SER A 206 -16.81 5.92 -1.09
N ILE A 207 -17.60 5.18 -0.32
CA ILE A 207 -17.17 3.92 0.27
C ILE A 207 -16.70 2.96 -0.84
N LEU A 208 -17.51 2.78 -1.89
CA LEU A 208 -17.18 1.87 -2.98
C LEU A 208 -15.91 2.31 -3.71
N ILE A 209 -15.83 3.58 -4.12
CA ILE A 209 -14.70 4.08 -4.91
C ILE A 209 -13.42 4.08 -4.07
N ILE A 210 -13.47 4.53 -2.81
CA ILE A 210 -12.29 4.57 -1.93
C ILE A 210 -11.78 3.16 -1.65
N LEU A 211 -12.66 2.19 -1.37
CA LEU A 211 -12.24 0.81 -1.14
C LEU A 211 -11.58 0.20 -2.39
N VAL A 212 -12.19 0.37 -3.57
CA VAL A 212 -11.60 -0.10 -4.83
C VAL A 212 -10.26 0.58 -5.10
N MET A 213 -10.19 1.91 -4.97
CA MET A 213 -8.94 2.65 -5.13
C MET A 213 -7.87 2.22 -4.13
N SER A 214 -8.24 1.98 -2.87
CA SER A 214 -7.32 1.55 -1.82
C SER A 214 -6.84 0.12 -2.02
N ALA A 215 -7.71 -0.77 -2.50
CA ALA A 215 -7.33 -2.14 -2.84
C ALA A 215 -6.33 -2.17 -4.01
N ILE A 216 -6.63 -1.46 -5.11
CA ILE A 216 -5.80 -1.45 -6.33
C ILE A 216 -4.56 -0.57 -6.14
N GLY A 217 -4.70 0.58 -5.45
CA GLY A 217 -3.64 1.58 -5.28
C GLY A 217 -2.56 1.24 -4.28
N GLY A 218 -2.63 0.07 -3.62
CA GLY A 218 -1.59 -0.38 -2.71
C GLY A 218 -1.79 0.01 -1.25
N SER A 219 -2.94 0.62 -0.86
CA SER A 219 -3.22 0.97 0.54
C SER A 219 -3.50 -0.25 1.41
N MET A 220 -4.27 -1.22 0.90
CA MET A 220 -4.64 -2.43 1.63
C MET A 220 -3.67 -3.57 1.37
N ILE A 221 -3.28 -3.76 0.12
CA ILE A 221 -2.39 -4.84 -0.31
C ILE A 221 -1.14 -4.21 -0.92
N PRO A 222 0.08 -4.53 -0.42
CA PRO A 222 1.31 -4.03 -1.02
C PRO A 222 1.41 -4.43 -2.49
N LEU A 223 1.85 -3.49 -3.34
CA LEU A 223 1.95 -3.69 -4.80
C LEU A 223 2.80 -4.90 -5.20
N ILE A 224 3.80 -5.25 -4.38
CA ILE A 224 4.69 -6.38 -4.63
C ILE A 224 3.96 -7.74 -4.68
N PHE A 225 2.80 -7.84 -4.00
CA PHE A 225 1.99 -9.06 -3.99
C PHE A 225 0.90 -9.06 -5.08
N MET A 226 0.78 -7.96 -5.83
CA MET A 226 -0.24 -7.85 -6.88
C MET A 226 0.25 -8.42 -8.21
N PRO A 227 -0.64 -9.07 -8.99
CA PRO A 227 -0.36 -9.44 -10.38
C PRO A 227 0.05 -8.23 -11.23
N SER A 228 0.89 -8.43 -12.25
CA SER A 228 1.45 -7.36 -13.08
C SER A 228 0.38 -6.48 -13.77
N PHE A 229 -0.77 -7.03 -14.12
CA PHE A 229 -1.86 -6.25 -14.70
C PHE A 229 -2.49 -5.28 -13.68
N MET A 230 -2.65 -5.68 -12.41
CA MET A 230 -3.17 -4.82 -11.34
C MET A 230 -2.18 -3.69 -11.02
N GLN A 231 -0.88 -3.98 -11.01
CA GLN A 231 0.14 -2.95 -10.82
C GLN A 231 0.08 -1.85 -11.89
N LYS A 232 -0.25 -2.21 -13.15
CA LYS A 232 -0.46 -1.22 -14.22
C LYS A 232 -1.69 -0.37 -14.01
N ILE A 233 -2.78 -0.93 -13.49
CA ILE A 233 -4.01 -0.19 -13.18
C ILE A 233 -3.84 0.68 -11.94
N ALA A 234 -3.03 0.26 -10.98
CA ALA A 234 -2.76 1.00 -9.74
C ALA A 234 -2.31 2.46 -10.00
N VAL A 235 -1.61 2.70 -11.10
CA VAL A 235 -1.10 4.03 -11.50
C VAL A 235 -2.22 5.08 -11.67
N VAL A 236 -3.47 4.66 -11.90
CA VAL A 236 -4.62 5.58 -12.00
C VAL A 236 -5.04 6.09 -10.61
N SER A 237 -4.69 5.38 -9.55
CA SER A 237 -5.08 5.70 -8.17
C SER A 237 -4.20 6.77 -7.54
N VAL A 238 -4.81 7.73 -6.85
CA VAL A 238 -4.10 8.72 -6.00
C VAL A 238 -3.29 8.02 -4.91
N ASN A 239 -3.82 6.92 -4.35
CA ASN A 239 -3.17 6.11 -3.33
C ASN A 239 -1.80 5.61 -3.78
N TYR A 240 -1.71 5.12 -5.03
CA TYR A 240 -0.46 4.63 -5.60
C TYR A 240 0.66 5.68 -5.54
N TRP A 241 0.41 6.87 -6.06
CA TRP A 241 1.42 7.94 -6.11
C TRP A 241 1.80 8.44 -4.73
N SER A 242 0.82 8.57 -3.83
CA SER A 242 1.04 8.97 -2.43
C SER A 242 1.92 7.98 -1.68
N ILE A 243 1.60 6.68 -1.74
CA ILE A 243 2.34 5.63 -1.04
C ILE A 243 3.74 5.47 -1.63
N GLN A 244 3.88 5.52 -2.95
CA GLN A 244 5.19 5.45 -3.59
C GLN A 244 6.08 6.66 -3.22
N GLY A 245 5.50 7.84 -3.02
CA GLY A 245 6.22 8.99 -2.50
C GLY A 245 6.75 8.76 -1.07
N PHE A 246 5.96 8.15 -0.18
CA PHE A 246 6.43 7.77 1.15
C PHE A 246 7.49 6.68 1.12
N TYR A 247 7.39 5.71 0.19
CA TYR A 247 8.46 4.72 -0.03
C TYR A 247 9.77 5.36 -0.49
N ASP A 248 9.71 6.38 -1.36
CA ASP A 248 10.89 7.07 -1.82
C ASP A 248 11.65 7.75 -0.68
N ILE A 249 10.91 8.31 0.29
CA ILE A 249 11.47 9.02 1.42
C ILE A 249 12.00 8.06 2.47
N PHE A 250 11.15 7.15 2.96
CA PHE A 250 11.46 6.35 4.16
C PHE A 250 12.20 5.05 3.87
N TRP A 251 12.05 4.49 2.65
CA TRP A 251 12.69 3.22 2.30
C TRP A 251 13.87 3.39 1.35
N ARG A 252 13.67 4.17 0.27
CA ARG A 252 14.72 4.41 -0.72
C ARG A 252 15.68 5.50 -0.30
N ASN A 253 15.33 6.29 0.72
CA ASN A 253 16.10 7.45 1.19
C ASN A 253 16.47 8.43 0.06
N PHE A 254 15.51 8.69 -0.85
CA PHE A 254 15.73 9.62 -1.94
C PHE A 254 15.79 11.06 -1.41
N SER A 255 16.74 11.83 -1.93
CA SER A 255 16.79 13.27 -1.73
C SER A 255 15.57 13.93 -2.37
N ILE A 256 15.18 15.09 -1.84
CA ILE A 256 14.09 15.95 -2.38
C ILE A 256 14.33 16.28 -3.86
N PHE A 257 15.59 16.41 -4.28
CA PHE A 257 15.98 16.71 -5.67
C PHE A 257 16.04 15.47 -6.58
N ASN A 258 15.69 14.27 -6.09
CA ASN A 258 15.70 13.08 -6.92
C ASN A 258 14.62 13.18 -8.01
N PRO A 259 14.98 12.98 -9.30
CA PRO A 259 14.02 13.11 -10.40
C PRO A 259 12.80 12.21 -10.29
N THR A 260 12.96 11.01 -9.72
CA THR A 260 11.85 10.05 -9.51
C THR A 260 10.87 10.60 -8.47
N PHE A 261 11.37 11.14 -7.36
CA PHE A 261 10.53 11.74 -6.33
C PHE A 261 9.78 12.97 -6.86
N ILE A 262 10.49 13.88 -7.54
CA ILE A 262 9.89 15.06 -8.16
C ILE A 262 8.80 14.67 -9.16
N SER A 263 9.04 13.67 -10.00
CA SER A 263 8.04 13.17 -10.95
C SER A 263 6.76 12.71 -10.23
N ARG A 264 6.87 11.99 -9.11
CA ARG A 264 5.70 11.52 -8.34
C ARG A 264 4.91 12.66 -7.71
N ILE A 265 5.62 13.61 -7.13
CA ILE A 265 5.00 14.83 -6.58
C ILE A 265 4.28 15.61 -7.68
N SER A 266 4.92 15.78 -8.84
CA SER A 266 4.33 16.46 -10.00
C SER A 266 3.05 15.78 -10.48
N VAL A 267 3.03 14.42 -10.52
CA VAL A 267 1.83 13.68 -10.89
C VAL A 267 0.72 13.86 -9.87
N LEU A 268 1.02 13.83 -8.55
CA LEU A 268 0.04 14.08 -7.50
C LEU A 268 -0.58 15.47 -7.63
N ILE A 269 0.25 16.49 -7.84
CA ILE A 269 -0.21 17.87 -8.03
C ILE A 269 -1.07 17.97 -9.30
N LEU A 270 -0.66 17.35 -10.40
CA LEU A 270 -1.41 17.33 -11.65
C LEU A 270 -2.78 16.67 -11.48
N ILE A 271 -2.83 15.51 -10.84
CA ILE A 271 -4.09 14.83 -10.50
C ILE A 271 -4.96 15.77 -9.64
N GLY A 272 -4.42 16.38 -8.61
CA GLY A 272 -5.14 17.31 -7.76
C GLY A 272 -5.73 18.50 -8.54
N ILE A 273 -4.96 19.10 -9.46
CA ILE A 273 -5.43 20.20 -10.31
C ILE A 273 -6.58 19.73 -11.21
N ILE A 274 -6.45 18.58 -11.88
CA ILE A 274 -7.49 18.02 -12.76
C ILE A 274 -8.78 17.77 -11.96
N LEU A 275 -8.65 17.14 -10.79
CA LEU A 275 -9.80 16.85 -9.92
C LEU A 275 -10.47 18.12 -9.40
N ASN A 276 -9.69 19.17 -9.07
CA ASN A 276 -10.22 20.47 -8.68
C ASN A 276 -11.01 21.14 -9.80
N ILE A 277 -10.48 21.14 -11.03
CA ILE A 277 -11.18 21.68 -12.19
C ILE A 277 -12.50 20.96 -12.42
N LEU A 278 -12.49 19.63 -12.38
CA LEU A 278 -13.69 18.80 -12.50
C LEU A 278 -14.68 19.07 -11.36
N ALA A 279 -14.20 19.23 -10.14
CA ALA A 279 -15.04 19.56 -8.98
C ALA A 279 -15.76 20.91 -9.17
N VAL A 280 -15.07 21.94 -9.64
CA VAL A 280 -15.67 23.27 -9.93
C VAL A 280 -16.74 23.16 -11.03
N ILE A 281 -16.47 22.42 -12.10
CA ILE A 281 -17.43 22.22 -13.20
C ILE A 281 -18.68 21.49 -12.70
N MET A 282 -18.48 20.39 -11.96
CA MET A 282 -19.60 19.59 -11.44
C MET A 282 -20.40 20.34 -10.37
N PHE A 283 -19.72 21.11 -9.50
CA PHE A 283 -20.36 21.96 -8.51
C PHE A 283 -21.32 22.98 -9.17
N LYS A 284 -20.83 23.69 -10.20
CA LYS A 284 -21.65 24.64 -10.95
C LYS A 284 -22.85 23.96 -11.63
N LYS A 285 -22.64 22.76 -12.19
CA LYS A 285 -23.69 22.03 -12.90
C LYS A 285 -24.74 21.42 -11.98
N ASN A 286 -24.31 20.78 -10.88
CA ASN A 286 -25.19 19.94 -10.07
C ASN A 286 -25.71 20.63 -8.82
N ILE A 287 -24.98 21.60 -8.29
CA ILE A 287 -25.34 22.26 -7.03
C ILE A 287 -25.95 23.62 -7.27
N LEU A 288 -25.38 24.43 -8.17
CA LEU A 288 -25.92 25.79 -8.44
C LEU A 288 -27.10 25.83 -9.41
N LYS A 289 -27.22 24.90 -10.37
CA LYS A 289 -28.35 24.85 -11.31
C LYS A 289 -29.64 24.32 -10.70
N LEU A 290 -29.60 23.78 -9.50
CA LEU A 290 -30.75 23.25 -8.78
C LEU A 290 -31.31 24.23 -7.73
N THR A 291 -30.75 25.44 -7.67
CA THR A 291 -31.24 26.62 -6.96
C THR A 291 -31.79 27.62 -7.96
#